data_a4286718a1b09f98bdf99b8b93b214ea
#
_entry.id   a4286718a1b09f98bdf99b8b93b214ea
#
_cell.length_a   1.000
_cell.length_b   1.000
_cell.length_c   1.000
_cell.angle_alpha   90.00
_cell.angle_beta   90.00
_cell.angle_gamma   90.00
#
_symmetry.space_group_name_H-M   'P 1'
#
loop_
_entity.id
_entity.type
_entity.pdbx_description
1 polymer ?
#
loop_
_entity_poly.entity_id
_entity_poly.type
_entity_poly.pdbx_seq_one_letter_code
_entity_poly.pdbx_strand_id
1 'polypeptide(L)'
;MIRFNVPPLTGKEMDYMKQAVESMHICGDGDFTKKCSKWIEEQTGTGKCLLTTSCTHALEMAALLCSIKEGDEVIMPSYTFVSTADAFVLRGAKIVFVDIRPDTMNIDETLIEDAITEKTKAIAVVHYAGVSCEMNTILDIAKRHQLLVVEDAAQGVMASYKGKALGTIGDFGCFSFHETKNYSMGEGGALLIRDEHYVEEAEILREKGTDRSKYFRGQVDKYCWRNYGSSYLPSEINAAYLYAQLEIADRINEVRLSRWQQYYDALLPLQEAGKITLPVIPRDCKHNGHMFYIKCKDLEERTRFISFMKENEILCVFHYVPLHSAPAGLKFGRFHGEDRYTTKESERLVRLPMFYQLTEEQTDYIISKVKEFYEA
;
A
#
# COMPACT_ATOMS: atom_id res chain seq x y z
N MET A 1 -28.06 1.29 -0.86
CA MET A 1 -26.85 1.85 -0.20
C MET A 1 -25.62 1.54 -1.05
N ILE A 2 -24.89 2.57 -1.47
CA ILE A 2 -23.63 2.46 -2.20
C ILE A 2 -22.53 2.20 -1.18
N ARG A 3 -21.85 1.04 -1.32
CA ARG A 3 -20.75 0.66 -0.41
C ARG A 3 -19.50 1.51 -0.66
N PHE A 4 -18.68 1.69 0.36
CA PHE A 4 -17.40 2.37 0.23
C PHE A 4 -16.43 1.62 -0.70
N ASN A 5 -16.36 0.30 -0.56
CA ASN A 5 -15.53 -0.59 -1.37
C ASN A 5 -16.23 -1.92 -1.58
N VAL A 6 -15.93 -2.55 -2.73
CA VAL A 6 -16.33 -3.92 -3.08
C VAL A 6 -15.11 -4.58 -3.74
N PRO A 7 -14.68 -5.76 -3.29
CA PRO A 7 -13.60 -6.50 -3.96
C PRO A 7 -13.94 -6.74 -5.43
N PRO A 8 -12.98 -6.63 -6.35
CA PRO A 8 -13.25 -6.90 -7.75
C PRO A 8 -13.63 -8.37 -7.97
N LEU A 9 -14.58 -8.61 -8.85
CA LEU A 9 -14.98 -9.93 -9.33
C LEU A 9 -14.90 -9.94 -10.85
N THR A 10 -14.22 -10.93 -11.40
CA THR A 10 -14.01 -11.10 -12.84
C THR A 10 -14.88 -12.21 -13.43
N GLY A 11 -15.36 -13.11 -12.58
CA GLY A 11 -16.13 -14.32 -12.91
C GLY A 11 -15.29 -15.59 -13.04
N LYS A 12 -13.94 -15.48 -13.04
CA LYS A 12 -13.04 -16.65 -13.15
C LYS A 12 -12.51 -17.15 -11.81
N GLU A 13 -12.74 -16.43 -10.72
CA GLU A 13 -12.17 -16.75 -9.41
C GLU A 13 -12.51 -18.16 -8.95
N MET A 14 -13.79 -18.54 -9.06
CA MET A 14 -14.26 -19.87 -8.64
C MET A 14 -13.67 -20.99 -9.51
N ASP A 15 -13.53 -20.76 -10.80
CA ASP A 15 -12.94 -21.74 -11.72
C ASP A 15 -11.46 -21.98 -11.42
N TYR A 16 -10.71 -20.93 -11.11
CA TYR A 16 -9.29 -21.05 -10.78
C TYR A 16 -9.06 -21.65 -9.40
N MET A 17 -9.87 -21.30 -8.41
CA MET A 17 -9.84 -21.98 -7.11
C MET A 17 -10.17 -23.46 -7.23
N LYS A 18 -11.15 -23.83 -8.07
CA LYS A 18 -11.46 -25.23 -8.38
C LYS A 18 -10.27 -25.96 -9.00
N GLN A 19 -9.60 -25.34 -9.99
CA GLN A 19 -8.38 -25.91 -10.59
C GLN A 19 -7.27 -26.11 -9.54
N ALA A 20 -7.07 -25.14 -8.63
CA ALA A 20 -6.10 -25.29 -7.55
C ALA A 20 -6.41 -26.50 -6.65
N VAL A 21 -7.69 -26.72 -6.32
CA VAL A 21 -8.11 -27.89 -5.52
C VAL A 21 -7.93 -29.20 -6.30
N GLU A 22 -8.33 -29.24 -7.57
CA GLU A 22 -8.21 -30.41 -8.43
C GLU A 22 -6.76 -30.81 -8.72
N SER A 23 -5.81 -29.87 -8.66
CA SER A 23 -4.38 -30.16 -8.78
C SER A 23 -3.80 -30.98 -7.62
N MET A 24 -4.55 -31.16 -6.53
CA MET A 24 -4.14 -31.82 -5.28
C MET A 24 -2.93 -31.14 -4.60
N HIS A 25 -2.61 -29.89 -4.98
CA HIS A 25 -1.55 -29.06 -4.39
C HIS A 25 -2.16 -27.71 -3.97
N ILE A 26 -2.63 -27.62 -2.74
CA ILE A 26 -3.32 -26.42 -2.20
C ILE A 26 -2.45 -25.57 -1.28
N CYS A 27 -1.26 -26.05 -0.88
CA CYS A 27 -0.27 -25.20 -0.20
C CYS A 27 0.43 -24.30 -1.22
N GLY A 28 1.07 -23.23 -0.75
CA GLY A 28 1.69 -22.25 -1.64
C GLY A 28 2.87 -22.76 -2.46
N ASP A 29 3.39 -21.88 -3.31
CA ASP A 29 4.44 -22.15 -4.32
C ASP A 29 4.01 -23.15 -5.42
N GLY A 30 2.70 -23.34 -5.62
CA GLY A 30 2.16 -24.05 -6.75
C GLY A 30 2.06 -23.19 -8.01
N ASP A 31 1.21 -23.60 -8.94
CA ASP A 31 1.13 -22.95 -10.25
C ASP A 31 0.54 -21.54 -10.21
N PHE A 32 -0.47 -21.29 -9.38
CA PHE A 32 -1.07 -19.97 -9.27
C PHE A 32 -0.16 -18.98 -8.53
N THR A 33 0.54 -19.41 -7.48
CA THR A 33 1.57 -18.60 -6.83
C THR A 33 2.64 -18.17 -7.82
N LYS A 34 3.13 -19.11 -8.67
CA LYS A 34 4.13 -18.81 -9.71
C LYS A 34 3.59 -17.86 -10.78
N LYS A 35 2.33 -18.05 -11.24
CA LYS A 35 1.68 -17.18 -12.21
C LYS A 35 1.53 -15.75 -11.67
N CYS A 36 1.10 -15.58 -10.42
CA CYS A 36 0.97 -14.27 -9.79
C CYS A 36 2.34 -13.60 -9.64
N SER A 37 3.35 -14.32 -9.12
CA SER A 37 4.69 -13.77 -8.95
C SER A 37 5.30 -13.35 -10.29
N LYS A 38 5.17 -14.19 -11.32
CA LYS A 38 5.64 -13.89 -12.68
C LYS A 38 4.94 -12.66 -13.26
N TRP A 39 3.61 -12.59 -13.12
CA TRP A 39 2.86 -11.41 -13.59
C TRP A 39 3.38 -10.12 -12.93
N ILE A 40 3.59 -10.15 -11.60
CA ILE A 40 4.11 -8.98 -10.86
C ILE A 40 5.53 -8.64 -11.34
N GLU A 41 6.41 -9.63 -11.49
CA GLU A 41 7.79 -9.43 -11.99
C GLU A 41 7.78 -8.80 -13.40
N GLU A 42 6.93 -9.28 -14.31
CA GLU A 42 6.79 -8.75 -15.67
C GLU A 42 6.20 -7.34 -15.71
N GLN A 43 5.18 -7.05 -14.88
CA GLN A 43 4.55 -5.74 -14.86
C GLN A 43 5.40 -4.66 -14.19
N THR A 44 6.21 -5.04 -13.21
CA THR A 44 6.96 -4.09 -12.39
C THR A 44 8.44 -3.99 -12.77
N GLY A 45 8.99 -5.03 -13.41
CA GLY A 45 10.41 -5.15 -13.67
C GLY A 45 11.26 -5.43 -12.42
N THR A 46 10.64 -5.85 -11.30
CA THR A 46 11.39 -6.26 -10.09
C THR A 46 12.22 -7.50 -10.35
N GLY A 47 13.37 -7.62 -9.69
CA GLY A 47 14.23 -8.81 -9.80
C GLY A 47 13.57 -10.07 -9.24
N LYS A 48 12.78 -9.95 -8.17
CA LYS A 48 12.07 -11.05 -7.52
C LYS A 48 10.80 -10.58 -6.85
N CYS A 49 9.73 -11.38 -6.99
CA CYS A 49 8.48 -11.23 -6.26
C CYS A 49 8.18 -12.49 -5.45
N LEU A 50 7.90 -12.32 -4.17
CA LEU A 50 7.48 -13.36 -3.24
C LEU A 50 6.09 -13.05 -2.70
N LEU A 51 5.07 -13.82 -3.08
CA LEU A 51 3.74 -13.69 -2.47
C LEU A 51 3.81 -13.97 -0.97
N THR A 52 3.06 -13.20 -0.20
CA THR A 52 2.93 -13.31 1.25
C THR A 52 1.46 -13.36 1.68
N THR A 53 1.19 -13.83 2.88
CA THR A 53 -0.16 -13.93 3.45
C THR A 53 -0.80 -12.58 3.77
N SER A 54 -0.02 -11.49 3.79
CA SER A 54 -0.48 -10.10 3.90
C SER A 54 0.63 -9.13 3.52
N CYS A 55 0.30 -7.87 3.23
CA CYS A 55 1.29 -6.79 3.11
C CYS A 55 2.04 -6.57 4.42
N THR A 56 1.37 -6.74 5.57
CA THR A 56 2.01 -6.67 6.90
C THR A 56 3.16 -7.66 6.99
N HIS A 57 2.96 -8.90 6.55
CA HIS A 57 4.02 -9.91 6.51
C HIS A 57 5.13 -9.57 5.48
N ALA A 58 4.80 -8.93 4.37
CA ALA A 58 5.83 -8.42 3.44
C ALA A 58 6.70 -7.33 4.10
N LEU A 59 6.08 -6.40 4.83
CA LEU A 59 6.78 -5.37 5.60
C LEU A 59 7.63 -5.97 6.74
N GLU A 60 7.12 -6.99 7.46
CA GLU A 60 7.90 -7.72 8.47
C GLU A 60 9.13 -8.40 7.86
N MET A 61 8.97 -9.04 6.69
CA MET A 61 10.10 -9.62 5.96
C MET A 61 11.10 -8.54 5.54
N ALA A 62 10.64 -7.38 5.06
CA ALA A 62 11.53 -6.25 4.73
C ALA A 62 12.29 -5.75 5.96
N ALA A 63 11.62 -5.63 7.12
CA ALA A 63 12.28 -5.25 8.38
C ALA A 63 13.36 -6.27 8.81
N LEU A 64 13.10 -7.58 8.60
CA LEU A 64 14.07 -8.64 8.86
C LEU A 64 15.29 -8.55 7.90
N LEU A 65 15.04 -8.33 6.61
CA LEU A 65 16.08 -8.16 5.58
C LEU A 65 16.90 -6.88 5.79
N CYS A 66 16.28 -5.81 6.31
CA CYS A 66 16.99 -4.63 6.77
C CYS A 66 17.84 -4.85 8.03
N SER A 67 17.82 -6.06 8.60
CA SER A 67 18.55 -6.42 9.82
C SER A 67 18.23 -5.51 11.03
N ILE A 68 16.98 -5.02 11.11
CA ILE A 68 16.52 -4.15 12.18
C ILE A 68 16.63 -4.85 13.54
N LYS A 69 17.16 -4.13 14.54
CA LYS A 69 17.39 -4.59 15.91
C LYS A 69 16.80 -3.62 16.93
N GLU A 70 16.75 -4.07 18.17
CA GLU A 70 16.32 -3.24 19.29
C GLU A 70 17.16 -1.96 19.39
N GLY A 71 16.47 -0.82 19.44
CA GLY A 71 17.07 0.50 19.54
C GLY A 71 17.46 1.16 18.22
N ASP A 72 17.39 0.45 17.09
CA ASP A 72 17.50 1.06 15.76
C ASP A 72 16.33 2.01 15.52
N GLU A 73 16.55 3.04 14.69
CA GLU A 73 15.52 3.99 14.30
C GLU A 73 15.10 3.80 12.84
N VAL A 74 13.78 3.93 12.58
CA VAL A 74 13.22 3.92 11.23
C VAL A 74 12.38 5.18 11.03
N ILE A 75 12.71 5.96 9.99
CA ILE A 75 12.00 7.19 9.63
C ILE A 75 10.82 6.84 8.74
N MET A 76 9.62 7.38 9.05
CA MET A 76 8.43 7.20 8.23
C MET A 76 7.41 8.33 8.44
N PRO A 77 6.41 8.48 7.52
CA PRO A 77 5.32 9.44 7.75
C PRO A 77 4.43 8.94 8.90
N SER A 78 3.89 9.87 9.67
CA SER A 78 2.89 9.52 10.68
C SER A 78 1.51 9.22 10.09
N TYR A 79 1.23 9.69 8.90
CA TYR A 79 -0.03 9.44 8.19
C TYR A 79 0.09 8.15 7.36
N THR A 80 -0.11 7.03 8.04
CA THR A 80 -0.06 5.68 7.43
C THR A 80 -0.91 4.69 8.21
N PHE A 81 -1.07 3.48 7.65
CA PHE A 81 -1.65 2.36 8.37
C PHE A 81 -0.66 1.78 9.39
N VAL A 82 -1.17 1.23 10.47
CA VAL A 82 -0.35 0.72 11.59
C VAL A 82 0.71 -0.30 11.18
N SER A 83 0.44 -1.13 10.18
CA SER A 83 1.36 -2.18 9.71
C SER A 83 2.71 -1.63 9.25
N THR A 84 2.74 -0.41 8.69
CA THR A 84 4.00 0.23 8.28
C THR A 84 4.95 0.42 9.46
N ALA A 85 4.41 0.76 10.64
CA ALA A 85 5.20 0.93 11.86
C ALA A 85 5.41 -0.41 12.59
N ASP A 86 4.36 -1.23 12.72
CA ASP A 86 4.38 -2.47 13.49
C ASP A 86 5.46 -3.44 13.02
N ALA A 87 5.69 -3.53 11.72
CA ALA A 87 6.72 -4.40 11.13
C ALA A 87 8.12 -4.14 11.73
N PHE A 88 8.45 -2.88 11.97
CA PHE A 88 9.73 -2.49 12.55
C PHE A 88 9.70 -2.50 14.08
N VAL A 89 8.57 -2.13 14.68
CA VAL A 89 8.37 -2.19 16.14
C VAL A 89 8.50 -3.63 16.66
N LEU A 90 8.01 -4.62 15.95
CA LEU A 90 8.19 -6.04 16.27
C LEU A 90 9.67 -6.46 16.30
N ARG A 91 10.56 -5.72 15.66
CA ARG A 91 12.01 -5.92 15.73
C ARG A 91 12.70 -5.08 16.80
N GLY A 92 11.93 -4.31 17.58
CA GLY A 92 12.46 -3.44 18.64
C GLY A 92 12.90 -2.06 18.16
N ALA A 93 12.60 -1.69 16.91
CA ALA A 93 12.90 -0.36 16.39
C ALA A 93 12.11 0.73 17.14
N LYS A 94 12.68 1.92 17.16
CA LYS A 94 12.00 3.17 17.49
C LYS A 94 11.59 3.88 16.20
N ILE A 95 10.33 4.29 16.12
CA ILE A 95 9.83 4.97 14.94
C ILE A 95 10.08 6.48 15.07
N VAL A 96 10.66 7.06 14.04
CA VAL A 96 10.83 8.51 13.91
C VAL A 96 9.82 9.01 12.89
N PHE A 97 8.71 9.54 13.39
CA PHE A 97 7.68 10.11 12.53
C PHE A 97 8.09 11.49 12.06
N VAL A 98 7.89 11.77 10.78
CA VAL A 98 8.03 13.10 10.18
C VAL A 98 6.70 13.54 9.57
N ASP A 99 6.56 14.85 9.35
CA ASP A 99 5.35 15.43 8.79
C ASP A 99 5.17 15.02 7.31
N ILE A 100 4.00 15.31 6.80
CA ILE A 100 3.60 14.99 5.43
C ILE A 100 3.51 16.25 4.56
N ARG A 101 3.55 16.04 3.26
CA ARG A 101 3.16 17.05 2.27
C ARG A 101 1.64 17.20 2.27
N PRO A 102 1.12 18.45 2.36
CA PRO A 102 -0.33 18.65 2.38
C PRO A 102 -1.01 18.38 1.03
N ASP A 103 -0.26 18.36 -0.08
CA ASP A 103 -0.80 18.14 -1.42
C ASP A 103 -1.06 16.65 -1.71
N THR A 104 -0.09 15.78 -1.39
CA THR A 104 -0.13 14.35 -1.71
C THR A 104 -0.44 13.44 -0.52
N MET A 105 -0.38 13.93 0.71
CA MET A 105 -0.44 13.18 1.96
C MET A 105 0.75 12.22 2.18
N ASN A 106 1.74 12.25 1.31
CA ASN A 106 2.97 11.47 1.42
C ASN A 106 3.95 12.12 2.40
N ILE A 107 4.96 11.37 2.83
CA ILE A 107 6.06 11.91 3.64
C ILE A 107 6.65 13.18 3.01
N ASP A 108 6.92 14.20 3.82
CA ASP A 108 7.68 15.36 3.36
C ASP A 108 9.18 14.99 3.32
N GLU A 109 9.68 14.79 2.10
CA GLU A 109 11.05 14.37 1.85
C GLU A 109 12.09 15.39 2.35
N THR A 110 11.70 16.64 2.49
CA THR A 110 12.60 17.74 2.95
C THR A 110 12.91 17.65 4.44
N LEU A 111 12.10 16.92 5.20
CA LEU A 111 12.24 16.75 6.65
C LEU A 111 13.01 15.47 7.04
N ILE A 112 13.30 14.60 6.07
CA ILE A 112 13.90 13.30 6.35
C ILE A 112 15.34 13.45 6.87
N GLU A 113 16.14 14.28 6.21
CA GLU A 113 17.56 14.38 6.51
C GLU A 113 17.84 14.89 7.94
N ASP A 114 17.07 15.88 8.40
CA ASP A 114 17.17 16.41 9.77
C ASP A 114 16.73 15.40 10.84
N ALA A 115 15.93 14.40 10.46
CA ALA A 115 15.47 13.35 11.37
C ALA A 115 16.48 12.20 11.55
N ILE A 116 17.53 12.14 10.72
CA ILE A 116 18.55 11.08 10.74
C ILE A 116 19.43 11.21 11.97
N THR A 117 19.67 10.06 12.62
CA THR A 117 20.63 9.91 13.72
C THR A 117 21.58 8.74 13.43
N GLU A 118 22.58 8.53 14.28
CA GLU A 118 23.49 7.38 14.19
C GLU A 118 22.75 6.01 14.33
N LYS A 119 21.54 6.03 14.87
CA LYS A 119 20.67 4.84 15.05
C LYS A 119 19.78 4.57 13.86
N THR A 120 19.63 5.51 12.94
CA THR A 120 18.77 5.36 11.77
C THR A 120 19.29 4.25 10.87
N LYS A 121 18.45 3.30 10.48
CA LYS A 121 18.79 2.15 9.62
C LYS A 121 18.00 2.11 8.33
N ALA A 122 16.78 2.61 8.35
CA ALA A 122 15.92 2.58 7.17
C ALA A 122 14.99 3.79 7.11
N ILE A 123 14.52 4.07 5.90
CA ILE A 123 13.42 4.98 5.61
C ILE A 123 12.28 4.11 5.06
N ALA A 124 11.12 4.13 5.70
CA ALA A 124 9.91 3.48 5.20
C ALA A 124 8.97 4.55 4.63
N VAL A 125 8.74 4.51 3.33
CA VAL A 125 7.84 5.44 2.65
C VAL A 125 6.50 4.79 2.36
N VAL A 126 5.44 5.59 2.25
CA VAL A 126 4.10 5.11 1.91
C VAL A 126 3.62 5.85 0.67
N HIS A 127 3.24 5.12 -0.36
CA HIS A 127 2.70 5.71 -1.59
C HIS A 127 1.18 5.88 -1.48
N TYR A 128 0.78 6.94 -0.77
CA TYR A 128 -0.63 7.18 -0.46
C TYR A 128 -1.47 7.39 -1.72
N ALA A 129 -2.64 6.75 -1.76
CA ALA A 129 -3.60 6.79 -2.87
C ALA A 129 -3.04 6.31 -4.22
N GLY A 130 -1.92 5.58 -4.24
CA GLY A 130 -1.22 5.18 -5.45
C GLY A 130 -0.41 6.33 -6.08
N VAL A 131 -0.13 7.37 -5.32
CA VAL A 131 0.74 8.50 -5.71
C VAL A 131 2.11 8.34 -5.05
N SER A 132 3.17 8.45 -5.83
CA SER A 132 4.54 8.28 -5.32
C SER A 132 4.96 9.39 -4.38
N CYS A 133 5.78 9.02 -3.38
CA CYS A 133 6.68 9.96 -2.71
C CYS A 133 7.74 10.49 -3.70
N GLU A 134 8.45 11.57 -3.33
CA GLU A 134 9.58 12.10 -4.11
C GLU A 134 10.81 11.18 -3.99
N MET A 135 10.71 10.02 -4.66
CA MET A 135 11.67 8.93 -4.50
C MET A 135 13.10 9.29 -4.90
N ASN A 136 13.31 10.20 -5.86
CA ASN A 136 14.66 10.60 -6.22
C ASN A 136 15.38 11.31 -5.05
N THR A 137 14.70 12.23 -4.37
CA THR A 137 15.23 12.92 -3.19
C THR A 137 15.47 11.94 -2.05
N ILE A 138 14.49 11.04 -1.79
CA ILE A 138 14.59 10.05 -0.73
C ILE A 138 15.76 9.08 -0.95
N LEU A 139 15.94 8.59 -2.18
CA LEU A 139 17.06 7.71 -2.53
C LEU A 139 18.42 8.41 -2.44
N ASP A 140 18.48 9.71 -2.79
CA ASP A 140 19.71 10.49 -2.63
C ASP A 140 20.11 10.64 -1.16
N ILE A 141 19.14 10.97 -0.30
CA ILE A 141 19.34 11.02 1.15
C ILE A 141 19.79 9.64 1.67
N ALA A 142 19.05 8.59 1.33
CA ALA A 142 19.36 7.22 1.77
C ALA A 142 20.79 6.80 1.37
N LYS A 143 21.19 7.09 0.13
CA LYS A 143 22.53 6.79 -0.37
C LYS A 143 23.62 7.53 0.39
N ARG A 144 23.45 8.84 0.67
CA ARG A 144 24.42 9.65 1.42
C ARG A 144 24.63 9.14 2.85
N HIS A 145 23.57 8.60 3.44
CA HIS A 145 23.57 8.11 4.83
C HIS A 145 23.63 6.58 4.94
N GLN A 146 23.78 5.86 3.83
CA GLN A 146 23.86 4.38 3.78
C GLN A 146 22.64 3.71 4.44
N LEU A 147 21.44 4.27 4.19
CA LEU A 147 20.17 3.76 4.70
C LEU A 147 19.47 2.90 3.65
N LEU A 148 18.71 1.90 4.09
CA LEU A 148 17.83 1.12 3.24
C LEU A 148 16.47 1.83 3.09
N VAL A 149 15.84 1.66 1.92
CA VAL A 149 14.51 2.24 1.63
C VAL A 149 13.50 1.13 1.43
N VAL A 150 12.46 1.13 2.26
CA VAL A 150 11.31 0.22 2.15
C VAL A 150 10.10 1.00 1.65
N GLU A 151 9.51 0.55 0.54
CA GLU A 151 8.29 1.12 -0.01
C GLU A 151 7.07 0.34 0.50
N ASP A 152 6.28 0.95 1.39
CA ASP A 152 4.90 0.51 1.59
C ASP A 152 4.08 0.94 0.37
N ALA A 153 4.04 0.07 -0.62
CA ALA A 153 3.31 0.23 -1.85
C ALA A 153 1.96 -0.52 -1.81
N ALA A 154 1.37 -0.66 -0.61
CA ALA A 154 0.08 -1.34 -0.41
C ALA A 154 -1.06 -0.77 -1.27
N GLN A 155 -0.89 0.42 -1.81
CA GLN A 155 -1.83 1.12 -2.69
C GLN A 155 -1.23 1.35 -4.09
N GLY A 156 -0.04 0.77 -4.39
CA GLY A 156 0.80 1.16 -5.51
C GLY A 156 0.76 0.24 -6.73
N VAL A 157 0.04 -0.89 -6.71
CA VAL A 157 -0.02 -1.82 -7.86
C VAL A 157 -0.52 -1.10 -9.10
N MET A 158 0.18 -1.19 -10.23
CA MET A 158 -0.08 -0.47 -11.50
C MET A 158 0.13 1.05 -11.45
N ALA A 159 0.75 1.58 -10.39
CA ALA A 159 1.17 2.98 -10.31
C ALA A 159 2.69 3.11 -10.54
N SER A 160 3.14 4.30 -10.96
CA SER A 160 4.57 4.51 -11.26
C SER A 160 5.04 5.95 -10.96
N TYR A 161 6.36 6.09 -10.78
CA TYR A 161 7.08 7.34 -10.63
C TYR A 161 8.19 7.41 -11.69
N LYS A 162 8.15 8.43 -12.55
CA LYS A 162 9.12 8.60 -13.67
C LYS A 162 9.29 7.30 -14.50
N GLY A 163 8.18 6.60 -14.73
CA GLY A 163 8.15 5.36 -15.50
C GLY A 163 8.59 4.10 -14.76
N LYS A 164 9.00 4.19 -13.50
CA LYS A 164 9.33 3.03 -12.65
C LYS A 164 8.12 2.64 -11.81
N ALA A 165 7.78 1.36 -11.75
CA ALA A 165 6.68 0.86 -10.94
C ALA A 165 6.93 1.13 -9.45
N LEU A 166 5.88 1.54 -8.71
CA LEU A 166 5.97 1.69 -7.25
C LEU A 166 6.22 0.32 -6.60
N GLY A 167 7.03 0.30 -5.56
CA GLY A 167 7.50 -0.93 -4.91
C GLY A 167 8.77 -1.52 -5.53
N THR A 168 9.36 -0.86 -6.57
CA THR A 168 10.61 -1.33 -7.20
C THR A 168 11.73 -0.29 -7.19
N ILE A 169 11.49 0.84 -6.57
CA ILE A 169 12.40 1.99 -6.59
C ILE A 169 13.35 1.95 -5.40
N GLY A 170 12.84 1.61 -4.22
CA GLY A 170 13.61 1.34 -3.00
C GLY A 170 14.33 -0.01 -3.03
N ASP A 171 14.81 -0.47 -1.89
CA ASP A 171 15.47 -1.78 -1.76
C ASP A 171 14.45 -2.91 -1.67
N PHE A 172 13.34 -2.66 -0.96
CA PHE A 172 12.22 -3.57 -0.82
C PHE A 172 10.90 -2.83 -1.06
N GLY A 173 9.96 -3.49 -1.74
CA GLY A 173 8.60 -2.99 -1.91
C GLY A 173 7.57 -4.00 -1.42
N CYS A 174 6.48 -3.49 -0.84
CA CYS A 174 5.44 -4.31 -0.24
C CYS A 174 4.08 -3.99 -0.86
N PHE A 175 3.50 -4.96 -1.58
CA PHE A 175 2.15 -4.86 -2.14
C PHE A 175 1.11 -5.48 -1.21
N SER A 176 -0.11 -4.96 -1.28
CA SER A 176 -1.27 -5.50 -0.57
C SER A 176 -2.32 -6.03 -1.56
N PHE A 177 -2.81 -7.21 -1.25
CA PHE A 177 -3.96 -7.84 -1.90
C PHE A 177 -5.09 -8.12 -0.90
N HIS A 178 -5.21 -7.25 0.12
CA HIS A 178 -6.35 -7.23 1.02
C HIS A 178 -7.64 -6.89 0.24
N GLU A 179 -8.82 -7.29 0.73
CA GLU A 179 -10.11 -7.09 0.03
C GLU A 179 -10.40 -5.63 -0.35
N THR A 180 -9.82 -4.66 0.35
CA THR A 180 -10.01 -3.22 0.09
C THR A 180 -9.14 -2.67 -1.05
N LYS A 181 -8.25 -3.48 -1.62
CA LYS A 181 -7.31 -3.05 -2.66
C LYS A 181 -7.87 -3.20 -4.07
N ASN A 182 -7.14 -2.66 -5.05
CA ASN A 182 -7.55 -2.72 -6.46
C ASN A 182 -7.61 -4.15 -6.99
N TYR A 183 -6.78 -5.02 -6.45
CA TYR A 183 -6.70 -6.46 -6.71
C TYR A 183 -6.66 -7.18 -5.36
N SER A 184 -7.39 -8.26 -5.22
CA SER A 184 -7.58 -8.90 -3.92
C SER A 184 -7.43 -10.42 -3.97
N MET A 185 -6.95 -10.97 -2.88
CA MET A 185 -7.02 -12.40 -2.57
C MET A 185 -7.65 -12.65 -1.18
N GLY A 186 -8.51 -11.69 -0.76
CA GLY A 186 -9.08 -11.65 0.59
C GLY A 186 -8.07 -11.04 1.55
N GLU A 187 -7.14 -11.85 2.01
CA GLU A 187 -5.93 -11.46 2.72
C GLU A 187 -4.71 -11.89 1.90
N GLY A 188 -3.77 -10.97 1.65
CA GLY A 188 -2.56 -11.25 0.91
C GLY A 188 -1.68 -10.05 0.67
N GLY A 189 -0.47 -10.35 0.19
CA GLY A 189 0.53 -9.36 -0.17
C GLY A 189 1.63 -9.94 -1.02
N ALA A 190 2.63 -9.12 -1.31
CA ALA A 190 3.86 -9.55 -1.96
C ALA A 190 5.04 -8.68 -1.51
N LEU A 191 6.18 -9.31 -1.33
CA LEU A 191 7.47 -8.67 -1.17
C LEU A 191 8.17 -8.62 -2.54
N LEU A 192 8.55 -7.43 -2.96
CA LEU A 192 9.35 -7.16 -4.15
C LEU A 192 10.78 -6.86 -3.72
N ILE A 193 11.75 -7.49 -4.37
CA ILE A 193 13.16 -7.41 -4.02
C ILE A 193 13.92 -6.90 -5.24
N ARG A 194 14.58 -5.76 -5.10
CA ARG A 194 15.35 -5.16 -6.18
C ARG A 194 16.71 -5.83 -6.36
N ASP A 195 17.42 -6.04 -5.25
CA ASP A 195 18.77 -6.60 -5.26
C ASP A 195 18.75 -8.12 -5.05
N GLU A 196 19.26 -8.85 -6.04
CA GLU A 196 19.32 -10.32 -6.05
C GLU A 196 20.02 -10.90 -4.81
N HIS A 197 20.93 -10.14 -4.20
CA HIS A 197 21.64 -10.55 -2.98
C HIS A 197 20.70 -10.95 -1.83
N TYR A 198 19.53 -10.33 -1.73
CA TYR A 198 18.55 -10.60 -0.66
C TYR A 198 17.60 -11.77 -0.96
N VAL A 199 17.57 -12.27 -2.20
CA VAL A 199 16.53 -13.23 -2.63
C VAL A 199 16.61 -14.54 -1.84
N GLU A 200 17.80 -15.10 -1.65
CA GLU A 200 17.98 -16.36 -0.93
C GLU A 200 17.50 -16.23 0.53
N GLU A 201 17.91 -15.17 1.21
CA GLU A 201 17.52 -14.93 2.60
C GLU A 201 16.00 -14.70 2.71
N ALA A 202 15.40 -13.96 1.78
CA ALA A 202 13.96 -13.74 1.74
C ALA A 202 13.16 -15.04 1.54
N GLU A 203 13.61 -15.94 0.67
CA GLU A 203 13.02 -17.27 0.50
C GLU A 203 13.09 -18.10 1.79
N ILE A 204 14.25 -18.07 2.48
CA ILE A 204 14.45 -18.76 3.77
C ILE A 204 13.49 -18.18 4.82
N LEU A 205 13.42 -16.86 4.98
CA LEU A 205 12.52 -16.18 5.91
C LEU A 205 11.05 -16.54 5.66
N ARG A 206 10.62 -16.55 4.39
CA ARG A 206 9.24 -16.87 3.99
C ARG A 206 8.85 -18.31 4.33
N GLU A 207 9.79 -19.26 4.24
CA GLU A 207 9.57 -20.69 4.40
C GLU A 207 10.14 -21.23 5.72
N LYS A 208 9.77 -20.59 6.83
CA LYS A 208 10.03 -21.08 8.19
C LYS A 208 11.51 -21.21 8.55
N GLY A 209 12.36 -20.40 7.91
CA GLY A 209 13.79 -20.43 8.13
C GLY A 209 14.53 -21.59 7.45
N THR A 210 13.90 -22.23 6.46
CA THR A 210 14.46 -23.39 5.76
C THR A 210 14.87 -23.05 4.32
N ASP A 211 15.84 -23.78 3.77
CA ASP A 211 16.24 -23.70 2.37
C ASP A 211 15.39 -24.62 1.45
N ARG A 212 14.11 -24.81 1.80
CA ARG A 212 13.16 -25.65 1.06
C ARG A 212 13.01 -25.25 -0.40
N SER A 213 13.08 -23.96 -0.71
CA SER A 213 13.03 -23.45 -2.10
C SER A 213 14.19 -24.01 -2.94
N LYS A 214 15.40 -24.13 -2.37
CA LYS A 214 16.57 -24.77 -3.03
C LYS A 214 16.34 -26.26 -3.28
N TYR A 215 15.70 -26.97 -2.33
CA TYR A 215 15.38 -28.37 -2.50
C TYR A 215 14.45 -28.59 -3.70
N PHE A 216 13.37 -27.81 -3.82
CA PHE A 216 12.45 -27.93 -4.97
C PHE A 216 13.10 -27.53 -6.31
N ARG A 217 14.14 -26.71 -6.30
CA ARG A 217 14.94 -26.43 -7.50
C ARG A 217 16.03 -27.47 -7.78
N GLY A 218 16.15 -28.52 -6.96
CA GLY A 218 17.17 -29.57 -7.11
C GLY A 218 18.60 -29.10 -6.81
N GLN A 219 18.75 -28.01 -6.05
CA GLN A 219 20.06 -27.43 -5.70
C GLN A 219 20.65 -28.03 -4.42
N VAL A 220 19.83 -28.72 -3.63
CA VAL A 220 20.24 -29.48 -2.44
C VAL A 220 19.44 -30.80 -2.36
N ASP A 221 20.06 -31.85 -1.84
CA ASP A 221 19.42 -33.18 -1.71
C ASP A 221 18.38 -33.24 -0.58
N LYS A 222 18.54 -32.41 0.43
CA LYS A 222 17.63 -32.25 1.59
C LYS A 222 17.63 -30.82 2.03
N TYR A 223 16.46 -30.29 2.43
CA TYR A 223 16.38 -29.00 3.07
C TYR A 223 16.57 -29.11 4.57
N CYS A 224 17.05 -28.04 5.18
CA CYS A 224 17.24 -27.97 6.62
C CYS A 224 16.92 -26.57 7.17
N TRP A 225 16.87 -26.44 8.47
CA TRP A 225 16.71 -25.16 9.14
C TRP A 225 18.02 -24.36 9.04
N ARG A 226 17.98 -23.21 8.39
CA ARG A 226 19.12 -22.33 8.10
C ARG A 226 19.17 -21.09 8.98
N ASN A 227 18.00 -20.48 9.23
CA ASN A 227 17.89 -19.22 9.94
C ASN A 227 16.49 -19.11 10.61
N TYR A 228 16.23 -18.03 11.34
CA TYR A 228 14.86 -17.71 11.75
C TYR A 228 13.98 -17.47 10.51
N GLY A 229 12.69 -17.63 10.66
CA GLY A 229 11.70 -17.41 9.62
C GLY A 229 10.30 -17.70 10.14
N SER A 230 9.30 -17.47 9.31
CA SER A 230 7.91 -17.73 9.66
C SER A 230 7.13 -18.31 8.46
N SER A 231 5.88 -18.59 8.68
CA SER A 231 4.98 -19.11 7.64
C SER A 231 4.31 -17.95 6.90
N TYR A 232 5.06 -17.30 6.01
CA TYR A 232 4.58 -16.13 5.27
C TYR A 232 3.94 -16.48 3.92
N LEU A 233 4.03 -17.71 3.48
CA LEU A 233 3.55 -18.20 2.19
C LEU A 233 2.03 -18.37 2.17
N PRO A 234 1.27 -17.75 1.22
CA PRO A 234 -0.18 -17.94 1.09
C PRO A 234 -0.51 -19.28 0.43
N SER A 235 -1.78 -19.70 0.53
CA SER A 235 -2.28 -20.90 -0.15
C SER A 235 -2.47 -20.69 -1.65
N GLU A 236 -2.48 -21.79 -2.42
CA GLU A 236 -2.81 -21.76 -3.85
C GLU A 236 -4.25 -21.30 -4.11
N ILE A 237 -5.17 -21.52 -3.18
CA ILE A 237 -6.56 -21.06 -3.30
C ILE A 237 -6.60 -19.52 -3.34
N ASN A 238 -5.85 -18.85 -2.44
CA ASN A 238 -5.74 -17.40 -2.44
C ASN A 238 -5.05 -16.89 -3.70
N ALA A 239 -3.94 -17.52 -4.12
CA ALA A 239 -3.22 -17.15 -5.33
C ALA A 239 -4.09 -17.34 -6.60
N ALA A 240 -4.90 -18.39 -6.67
CA ALA A 240 -5.82 -18.62 -7.76
C ALA A 240 -6.89 -17.52 -7.85
N TYR A 241 -7.45 -17.11 -6.70
CA TYR A 241 -8.40 -16.00 -6.63
C TYR A 241 -7.77 -14.70 -7.15
N LEU A 242 -6.55 -14.39 -6.74
CA LEU A 242 -5.82 -13.20 -7.20
C LEU A 242 -5.53 -13.25 -8.69
N TYR A 243 -5.07 -14.41 -9.20
CA TYR A 243 -4.66 -14.53 -10.58
C TYR A 243 -5.78 -14.20 -11.58
N ALA A 244 -7.02 -14.55 -11.26
CA ALA A 244 -8.19 -14.20 -12.07
C ALA A 244 -8.32 -12.68 -12.29
N GLN A 245 -7.92 -11.88 -11.33
CA GLN A 245 -7.98 -10.43 -11.40
C GLN A 245 -6.73 -9.85 -12.10
N LEU A 246 -5.56 -10.45 -11.87
CA LEU A 246 -4.33 -10.01 -12.52
C LEU A 246 -4.38 -10.18 -14.04
N GLU A 247 -5.06 -11.21 -14.56
CA GLU A 247 -5.26 -11.41 -16.00
C GLU A 247 -5.99 -10.24 -16.69
N ILE A 248 -6.82 -9.51 -15.96
CA ILE A 248 -7.56 -8.36 -16.49
C ILE A 248 -7.21 -7.06 -15.75
N ALA A 249 -6.00 -7.00 -15.17
CA ALA A 249 -5.58 -5.89 -14.35
C ALA A 249 -5.66 -4.54 -15.06
N ASP A 250 -5.29 -4.47 -16.34
CA ASP A 250 -5.39 -3.27 -17.15
C ASP A 250 -6.85 -2.78 -17.22
N ARG A 251 -7.80 -3.69 -17.43
CA ARG A 251 -9.24 -3.34 -17.49
C ARG A 251 -9.74 -2.82 -16.14
N ILE A 252 -9.35 -3.46 -15.04
CA ILE A 252 -9.70 -3.00 -13.69
C ILE A 252 -9.15 -1.59 -13.47
N ASN A 253 -7.90 -1.36 -13.84
CA ASN A 253 -7.23 -0.07 -13.68
C ASN A 253 -7.87 1.03 -14.53
N GLU A 254 -8.18 0.75 -15.82
CA GLU A 254 -8.87 1.68 -16.72
C GLU A 254 -10.22 2.14 -16.15
N VAL A 255 -11.04 1.20 -15.66
CA VAL A 255 -12.35 1.53 -15.09
C VAL A 255 -12.18 2.40 -13.85
N ARG A 256 -11.24 2.09 -12.95
CA ARG A 256 -10.99 2.89 -11.75
C ARG A 256 -10.50 4.29 -12.11
N LEU A 257 -9.58 4.43 -13.05
CA LEU A 257 -9.10 5.72 -13.53
C LEU A 257 -10.22 6.54 -14.18
N SER A 258 -11.11 5.90 -14.95
CA SER A 258 -12.28 6.58 -15.54
C SER A 258 -13.21 7.15 -14.46
N ARG A 259 -13.52 6.37 -13.40
CA ARG A 259 -14.34 6.86 -12.26
C ARG A 259 -13.62 7.95 -11.46
N TRP A 260 -12.32 7.82 -11.29
CA TRP A 260 -11.51 8.84 -10.64
C TRP A 260 -11.56 10.17 -11.40
N GLN A 261 -11.40 10.12 -12.71
CA GLN A 261 -11.48 11.31 -13.58
C GLN A 261 -12.88 11.94 -13.57
N GLN A 262 -13.93 11.12 -13.59
CA GLN A 262 -15.32 11.58 -13.49
C GLN A 262 -15.56 12.38 -12.20
N TYR A 263 -15.07 11.89 -11.06
CA TYR A 263 -15.10 12.64 -9.80
C TYR A 263 -14.33 13.94 -9.90
N TYR A 264 -13.10 13.89 -10.39
CA TYR A 264 -12.21 15.03 -10.45
C TYR A 264 -12.81 16.18 -11.27
N ASP A 265 -13.23 15.89 -12.49
CA ASP A 265 -13.79 16.90 -13.40
C ASP A 265 -15.09 17.50 -12.86
N ALA A 266 -15.96 16.68 -12.30
CA ALA A 266 -17.25 17.12 -11.80
C ALA A 266 -17.16 17.93 -10.49
N LEU A 267 -16.12 17.70 -9.67
CA LEU A 267 -15.93 18.37 -8.38
C LEU A 267 -14.94 19.55 -8.45
N LEU A 268 -14.25 19.72 -9.59
CA LEU A 268 -13.30 20.83 -9.80
C LEU A 268 -13.90 22.21 -9.51
N PRO A 269 -15.16 22.54 -9.90
CA PRO A 269 -15.78 23.82 -9.56
C PRO A 269 -15.90 24.09 -8.06
N LEU A 270 -16.08 23.04 -7.24
CA LEU A 270 -16.12 23.20 -5.78
C LEU A 270 -14.73 23.54 -5.22
N GLN A 271 -13.66 23.03 -5.80
CA GLN A 271 -12.30 23.41 -5.45
C GLN A 271 -12.01 24.85 -5.88
N GLU A 272 -12.39 25.26 -7.10
CA GLU A 272 -12.23 26.62 -7.59
C GLU A 272 -13.00 27.65 -6.72
N ALA A 273 -14.13 27.22 -6.18
CA ALA A 273 -14.91 28.02 -5.20
C ALA A 273 -14.32 27.96 -3.77
N GLY A 274 -13.20 27.25 -3.53
CA GLY A 274 -12.57 27.13 -2.22
C GLY A 274 -13.36 26.31 -1.19
N LYS A 275 -14.32 25.51 -1.62
CA LYS A 275 -15.17 24.68 -0.74
C LYS A 275 -14.48 23.40 -0.29
N ILE A 276 -13.71 22.77 -1.18
CA ILE A 276 -12.97 21.51 -0.96
C ILE A 276 -11.56 21.60 -1.52
N THR A 277 -10.72 20.63 -1.15
CA THR A 277 -9.44 20.38 -1.84
C THR A 277 -9.47 18.99 -2.46
N LEU A 278 -9.15 18.89 -3.74
CA LEU A 278 -9.07 17.65 -4.50
C LEU A 278 -7.66 17.01 -4.41
N PRO A 279 -7.53 15.69 -4.72
CA PRO A 279 -6.24 15.03 -4.77
C PRO A 279 -5.32 15.66 -5.83
N VAL A 280 -4.05 15.78 -5.50
CA VAL A 280 -3.02 16.25 -6.43
C VAL A 280 -2.25 15.05 -6.97
N ILE A 281 -2.15 14.97 -8.29
CA ILE A 281 -1.30 13.98 -8.98
C ILE A 281 -0.08 14.73 -9.54
N PRO A 282 1.11 14.58 -8.94
CA PRO A 282 2.33 15.20 -9.45
C PRO A 282 2.64 14.74 -10.87
N ARG A 283 3.26 15.61 -11.67
CA ARG A 283 3.54 15.38 -13.09
C ARG A 283 4.34 14.09 -13.36
N ASP A 284 5.22 13.74 -12.43
CA ASP A 284 6.09 12.57 -12.54
C ASP A 284 5.42 11.27 -12.08
N CYS A 285 4.17 11.33 -11.60
CA CYS A 285 3.41 10.20 -11.09
C CYS A 285 2.33 9.76 -12.07
N LYS A 286 2.20 8.44 -12.22
CA LYS A 286 1.03 7.80 -12.83
C LYS A 286 0.33 7.00 -11.76
N HIS A 287 -0.82 7.50 -11.28
CA HIS A 287 -1.61 6.81 -10.26
C HIS A 287 -2.49 5.69 -10.85
N ASN A 288 -3.08 4.89 -9.99
CA ASN A 288 -3.88 3.71 -10.34
C ASN A 288 -5.36 3.82 -9.95
N GLY A 289 -5.86 5.00 -9.64
CA GLY A 289 -7.23 5.19 -9.17
C GLY A 289 -7.55 4.39 -7.91
N HIS A 290 -6.58 4.20 -7.00
CA HIS A 290 -6.79 3.40 -5.78
C HIS A 290 -7.91 3.96 -4.92
N MET A 291 -7.99 5.26 -4.76
CA MET A 291 -9.06 5.95 -4.06
C MET A 291 -9.30 7.33 -4.65
N PHE A 292 -10.49 7.86 -4.41
CA PHE A 292 -10.77 9.27 -4.56
C PHE A 292 -11.12 9.84 -3.19
N TYR A 293 -10.54 10.99 -2.85
CA TYR A 293 -10.80 11.68 -1.59
C TYR A 293 -11.00 13.18 -1.84
N ILE A 294 -11.70 13.80 -0.92
CA ILE A 294 -11.76 15.26 -0.81
C ILE A 294 -11.29 15.67 0.57
N LYS A 295 -10.82 16.90 0.71
CA LYS A 295 -10.56 17.49 2.02
C LYS A 295 -11.58 18.57 2.27
N CYS A 296 -12.33 18.41 3.34
CA CYS A 296 -13.26 19.39 3.88
C CYS A 296 -12.50 20.57 4.51
N LYS A 297 -13.21 21.57 4.97
CA LYS A 297 -12.63 22.71 5.68
C LYS A 297 -11.93 22.29 6.98
N ASP A 298 -12.62 21.47 7.78
CA ASP A 298 -12.18 21.00 9.10
C ASP A 298 -12.87 19.70 9.50
N LEU A 299 -12.55 19.20 10.71
CA LEU A 299 -13.11 17.97 11.28
C LEU A 299 -14.63 18.02 11.44
N GLU A 300 -15.18 19.17 11.80
CA GLU A 300 -16.62 19.33 12.00
C GLU A 300 -17.38 19.20 10.68
N GLU A 301 -16.91 19.88 9.63
CA GLU A 301 -17.49 19.78 8.29
C GLU A 301 -17.37 18.35 7.75
N ARG A 302 -16.20 17.70 7.90
CA ARG A 302 -16.01 16.30 7.52
C ARG A 302 -17.01 15.38 8.21
N THR A 303 -17.24 15.58 9.49
CA THR A 303 -18.19 14.75 10.28
C THR A 303 -19.62 14.94 9.77
N ARG A 304 -20.04 16.18 9.53
CA ARG A 304 -21.34 16.49 8.94
C ARG A 304 -21.49 15.91 7.53
N PHE A 305 -20.44 16.03 6.72
CA PHE A 305 -20.40 15.47 5.37
C PHE A 305 -20.60 13.94 5.36
N ILE A 306 -19.86 13.21 6.19
CA ILE A 306 -20.00 11.74 6.31
C ILE A 306 -21.42 11.37 6.74
N SER A 307 -22.01 12.08 7.69
CA SER A 307 -23.38 11.84 8.15
C SER A 307 -24.39 12.10 7.04
N PHE A 308 -24.28 13.23 6.33
CA PHE A 308 -25.14 13.58 5.20
C PHE A 308 -25.06 12.52 4.08
N MET A 309 -23.87 12.09 3.71
CA MET A 309 -23.69 11.06 2.68
C MET A 309 -24.32 9.73 3.10
N LYS A 310 -24.19 9.35 4.38
CA LYS A 310 -24.80 8.14 4.94
C LYS A 310 -26.35 8.21 4.92
N GLU A 311 -26.95 9.36 5.23
CA GLU A 311 -28.40 9.59 5.15
C GLU A 311 -28.90 9.46 3.69
N ASN A 312 -28.05 9.76 2.72
CA ASN A 312 -28.31 9.56 1.30
C ASN A 312 -27.83 8.18 0.78
N GLU A 313 -27.68 7.18 1.66
CA GLU A 313 -27.30 5.81 1.33
C GLU A 313 -25.91 5.66 0.65
N ILE A 314 -24.97 6.55 0.94
CA ILE A 314 -23.60 6.53 0.43
C ILE A 314 -22.61 6.39 1.59
N LEU A 315 -21.79 5.35 1.58
CA LEU A 315 -20.76 5.13 2.61
C LEU A 315 -19.46 5.84 2.25
N CYS A 316 -19.20 6.96 2.91
CA CYS A 316 -17.92 7.66 2.89
C CYS A 316 -17.18 7.43 4.21
N VAL A 317 -15.84 7.39 4.18
CA VAL A 317 -15.03 7.09 5.36
C VAL A 317 -13.83 8.03 5.48
N PHE A 318 -13.43 8.33 6.71
CA PHE A 318 -12.15 9.01 6.98
C PHE A 318 -10.95 8.09 6.73
N HIS A 319 -9.73 8.63 6.81
CA HIS A 319 -8.47 7.89 6.66
C HIS A 319 -7.33 8.73 7.20
N TYR A 320 -6.55 8.20 7.92
CA TYR A 320 -6.06 7.51 9.03
C TYR A 320 -6.15 8.38 10.29
N VAL A 321 -6.02 7.80 11.49
CA VAL A 321 -5.62 8.55 12.68
C VAL A 321 -4.09 8.62 12.66
N PRO A 322 -3.46 9.79 12.83
CA PRO A 322 -2.00 9.89 12.84
C PRO A 322 -1.37 8.97 13.88
N LEU A 323 -0.32 8.23 13.49
CA LEU A 323 0.27 7.23 14.38
C LEU A 323 0.99 7.88 15.56
N HIS A 324 1.64 9.03 15.40
CA HIS A 324 2.41 9.68 16.45
C HIS A 324 1.58 10.08 17.67
N SER A 325 0.29 10.35 17.49
CA SER A 325 -0.65 10.71 18.59
C SER A 325 -1.40 9.50 19.16
N ALA A 326 -1.31 8.34 18.50
CA ALA A 326 -1.91 7.10 18.97
C ALA A 326 -1.13 6.50 20.17
N PRO A 327 -1.79 5.74 21.09
CA PRO A 327 -1.11 5.17 22.26
C PRO A 327 0.15 4.36 21.93
N ALA A 328 0.13 3.56 20.87
CA ALA A 328 1.28 2.80 20.41
C ALA A 328 2.39 3.70 19.84
N GLY A 329 2.02 4.73 19.08
CA GLY A 329 2.97 5.69 18.54
C GLY A 329 3.72 6.46 19.61
N LEU A 330 3.04 6.88 20.68
CA LEU A 330 3.65 7.51 21.85
C LEU A 330 4.60 6.57 22.62
N LYS A 331 4.33 5.28 22.60
CA LYS A 331 5.16 4.25 23.27
C LYS A 331 6.39 3.89 22.45
N PHE A 332 6.22 3.69 21.16
CA PHE A 332 7.24 3.07 20.29
C PHE A 332 7.96 4.07 19.38
N GLY A 333 7.52 5.33 19.34
CA GLY A 333 8.09 6.33 18.46
C GLY A 333 8.19 7.71 19.06
N ARG A 334 8.63 8.65 18.23
CA ARG A 334 8.64 10.09 18.49
C ARG A 334 8.32 10.83 17.20
N PHE A 335 7.71 11.99 17.29
CA PHE A 335 7.57 12.90 16.16
C PHE A 335 8.81 13.81 16.10
N HIS A 336 9.40 13.96 14.92
CA HIS A 336 10.52 14.86 14.69
C HIS A 336 10.01 16.17 14.08
N GLY A 337 10.44 17.30 14.63
CA GLY A 337 9.98 18.60 14.17
C GLY A 337 8.57 18.96 14.66
N GLU A 338 7.85 19.71 13.84
CA GLU A 338 6.50 20.23 14.12
C GLU A 338 5.45 19.51 13.26
N ASP A 339 4.35 19.08 13.85
CA ASP A 339 3.17 18.58 13.15
C ASP A 339 2.36 19.75 12.58
N ARG A 340 2.71 20.17 11.37
CA ARG A 340 2.01 21.27 10.67
C ARG A 340 0.84 20.77 9.84
N TYR A 341 0.97 19.60 9.27
CA TYR A 341 0.04 19.08 8.27
C TYR A 341 -0.60 17.75 8.63
N THR A 342 0.13 16.82 9.25
CA THR A 342 -0.34 15.44 9.46
C THR A 342 -1.70 15.40 10.18
N THR A 343 -1.82 15.98 11.35
CA THR A 343 -3.08 15.99 12.11
C THR A 343 -4.15 16.78 11.36
N LYS A 344 -3.84 18.01 10.96
CA LYS A 344 -4.78 18.90 10.26
C LYS A 344 -5.37 18.26 9.00
N GLU A 345 -4.53 17.67 8.15
CA GLU A 345 -4.98 17.10 6.88
C GLU A 345 -5.73 15.76 7.09
N SER A 346 -5.33 14.97 8.09
CA SER A 346 -6.06 13.74 8.47
C SER A 346 -7.48 14.01 8.97
N GLU A 347 -7.68 15.10 9.72
CA GLU A 347 -8.97 15.51 10.24
C GLU A 347 -9.93 15.98 9.15
N ARG A 348 -9.40 16.49 8.05
CA ARG A 348 -10.18 17.05 6.92
C ARG A 348 -10.54 16.04 5.84
N LEU A 349 -9.76 14.96 5.73
CA LEU A 349 -9.84 14.03 4.61
C LEU A 349 -11.00 13.07 4.75
N VAL A 350 -11.78 12.93 3.67
CA VAL A 350 -12.83 11.92 3.52
C VAL A 350 -12.70 11.24 2.16
N ARG A 351 -12.84 9.92 2.14
CA ARG A 351 -12.78 9.11 0.93
C ARG A 351 -14.19 8.82 0.42
N LEU A 352 -14.39 8.99 -0.87
CA LEU A 352 -15.62 8.65 -1.58
C LEU A 352 -15.58 7.18 -2.04
N PRO A 353 -16.72 6.54 -2.33
CA PRO A 353 -16.77 5.19 -2.91
C PRO A 353 -15.88 5.06 -4.14
N MET A 354 -15.04 4.01 -4.20
CA MET A 354 -14.18 3.74 -5.33
C MET A 354 -13.87 2.24 -5.42
N PHE A 355 -14.48 1.55 -6.40
CA PHE A 355 -14.28 0.12 -6.65
C PHE A 355 -14.56 -0.22 -8.11
N TYR A 356 -14.11 -1.39 -8.58
CA TYR A 356 -14.17 -1.79 -9.98
C TYR A 356 -15.59 -1.81 -10.56
N GLN A 357 -16.58 -2.32 -9.79
CA GLN A 357 -17.98 -2.43 -10.23
C GLN A 357 -18.80 -1.15 -10.01
N LEU A 358 -18.18 -0.05 -9.54
CA LEU A 358 -18.89 1.22 -9.37
C LEU A 358 -19.34 1.74 -10.74
N THR A 359 -20.66 1.87 -10.92
CA THR A 359 -21.22 2.31 -12.20
C THR A 359 -21.12 3.82 -12.39
N GLU A 360 -21.30 4.25 -13.62
CA GLU A 360 -21.34 5.68 -13.98
C GLU A 360 -22.48 6.41 -13.27
N GLU A 361 -23.67 5.82 -13.30
CA GLU A 361 -24.86 6.36 -12.65
C GLU A 361 -24.69 6.47 -11.12
N GLN A 362 -24.05 5.48 -10.51
CA GLN A 362 -23.72 5.55 -9.08
C GLN A 362 -22.72 6.68 -8.79
N THR A 363 -21.72 6.84 -9.66
CA THR A 363 -20.73 7.93 -9.53
C THR A 363 -21.41 9.30 -9.68
N ASP A 364 -22.30 9.46 -10.67
CA ASP A 364 -23.08 10.69 -10.87
C ASP A 364 -23.98 11.00 -9.66
N TYR A 365 -24.61 9.97 -9.09
CA TYR A 365 -25.42 10.14 -7.87
C TYR A 365 -24.56 10.61 -6.69
N ILE A 366 -23.38 10.00 -6.48
CA ILE A 366 -22.45 10.44 -5.43
C ILE A 366 -22.05 11.90 -5.65
N ILE A 367 -21.66 12.25 -6.88
CA ILE A 367 -21.27 13.62 -7.25
C ILE A 367 -22.41 14.61 -6.97
N SER A 368 -23.64 14.26 -7.34
CA SER A 368 -24.79 15.12 -7.09
C SER A 368 -24.99 15.43 -5.60
N LYS A 369 -24.79 14.42 -4.73
CA LYS A 369 -24.90 14.58 -3.28
C LYS A 369 -23.74 15.34 -2.67
N VAL A 370 -22.54 15.19 -3.20
CA VAL A 370 -21.40 16.04 -2.79
C VAL A 370 -21.70 17.51 -3.12
N LYS A 371 -22.18 17.82 -4.32
CA LYS A 371 -22.57 19.19 -4.70
C LYS A 371 -23.69 19.74 -3.82
N GLU A 372 -24.76 18.97 -3.62
CA GLU A 372 -25.88 19.34 -2.75
C GLU A 372 -25.44 19.76 -1.33
N PHE A 373 -24.48 19.01 -0.74
CA PHE A 373 -23.95 19.34 0.59
C PHE A 373 -23.25 20.70 0.63
N TYR A 374 -22.55 21.08 -0.43
CA TYR A 374 -21.78 22.34 -0.49
C TYR A 374 -22.58 23.51 -1.09
N GLU A 375 -23.75 23.29 -1.67
CA GLU A 375 -24.65 24.31 -2.21
C GLU A 375 -25.74 24.71 -1.20
N ALA A 376 -25.98 23.89 -0.17
CA ALA A 376 -26.93 24.17 0.93
C ALA A 376 -26.30 25.11 1.98
#